data_2d908dd35e44c538e1f319cbba151d35
#
_entry.id   2d908dd35e44c538e1f319cbba151d35
#
_cell.length_a   1.000
_cell.length_b   1.000
_cell.length_c   1.000
_cell.angle_alpha   90.00
_cell.angle_beta   90.00
_cell.angle_gamma   90.00
#
_symmetry.space_group_name_H-M   'P 1'
#
loop_
_entity.id
_entity.type
_entity.pdbx_description
1 polymer ?
#
loop_
_entity_poly.entity_id
_entity_poly.type
_entity_poly.pdbx_seq_one_letter_code
_entity_poly.pdbx_strand_id
1 'polypeptide(L)'
;RNNMKNNYPKLHNATWPGIVGKGPDSEPPISLDTLLDLTVNAEVDGVKFDGIDLGLFEPHFNIDESDDGIKRFAEKVSKLNLNVGSLVAPIWGGPAMGSKEDRAVFVDMVKRSCRFGQKLKEYGVRPSGIIRIDSASKPEAWSTDPVNNTKLIAATFREACDVAADFGEKLAAEGEICWGGMHSWTAMIETLESVDRPNIGFQADMAHTLLYLLGYNSPQDRILPENFDWNDQATLDAGLKKLTEALRPWTLDFHVAQNDGTVHGTGAHDKTGRHCQALDPNGKLDIAKHAGFWLRNEDGALTKAFKHICWDGCMFPNEVMTKQQTWNDILASMIKVRDQHGWYEAE
;
A
#
# COMPACT_ATOMS: atom_id res chain seq x y z
N ARG A 1 10.94 32.95 -16.37
CA ARG A 1 11.25 31.87 -15.38
C ARG A 1 10.56 30.61 -15.88
N ASN A 2 11.34 29.62 -16.33
CA ASN A 2 10.82 28.31 -16.63
C ASN A 2 10.31 27.70 -15.30
N ASN A 3 8.98 27.69 -15.12
CA ASN A 3 8.36 26.91 -14.04
C ASN A 3 8.49 25.43 -14.43
N MET A 4 9.59 24.78 -13.99
CA MET A 4 9.72 23.33 -14.13
C MET A 4 8.66 22.66 -13.29
N LYS A 5 7.88 21.78 -13.91
CA LYS A 5 6.85 21.01 -13.22
C LYS A 5 7.50 20.02 -12.28
N ASN A 6 6.86 19.74 -11.14
CA ASN A 6 7.29 18.67 -10.24
C ASN A 6 7.30 17.35 -10.98
N ASN A 7 8.39 16.60 -10.85
CA ASN A 7 8.53 15.24 -11.40
C ASN A 7 8.70 14.18 -10.31
N TYR A 8 8.70 14.60 -9.05
CA TYR A 8 8.68 13.74 -7.88
C TYR A 8 7.53 14.14 -6.94
N PRO A 9 6.95 13.17 -6.22
CA PRO A 9 7.20 11.73 -6.33
C PRO A 9 6.75 11.19 -7.69
N LYS A 10 7.37 10.12 -8.14
CA LYS A 10 6.91 9.38 -9.33
C LYS A 10 5.52 8.82 -9.07
N LEU A 11 4.68 8.77 -10.11
CA LEU A 11 3.29 8.34 -10.01
C LEU A 11 3.16 6.89 -10.49
N HIS A 12 2.81 6.00 -9.57
CA HIS A 12 2.64 4.58 -9.84
C HIS A 12 1.18 4.17 -9.75
N ASN A 13 0.85 3.09 -10.45
CA ASN A 13 -0.42 2.40 -10.37
C ASN A 13 -0.20 0.98 -9.86
N ALA A 14 -1.09 0.49 -9.01
CA ALA A 14 -1.05 -0.88 -8.51
C ALA A 14 -1.67 -1.86 -9.52
N THR A 15 -1.07 -3.03 -9.67
CA THR A 15 -1.61 -4.09 -10.55
C THR A 15 -2.39 -5.17 -9.79
N TRP A 16 -2.16 -5.35 -8.48
CA TRP A 16 -2.88 -6.37 -7.69
C TRP A 16 -4.40 -6.20 -7.62
N PRO A 17 -5.01 -5.00 -7.79
CA PRO A 17 -6.46 -4.88 -7.80
C PRO A 17 -7.15 -5.76 -8.84
N GLY A 18 -6.45 -6.15 -9.90
CA GLY A 18 -6.98 -7.07 -10.92
C GLY A 18 -7.16 -8.51 -10.44
N ILE A 19 -6.57 -8.88 -9.31
CA ILE A 19 -6.60 -10.26 -8.81
C ILE A 19 -7.04 -10.39 -7.36
N VAL A 20 -6.85 -9.39 -6.53
CA VAL A 20 -7.31 -9.42 -5.13
C VAL A 20 -8.84 -9.44 -5.10
N GLY A 21 -9.41 -10.42 -4.38
CA GLY A 21 -10.86 -10.61 -4.29
C GLY A 21 -11.51 -11.16 -5.56
N LYS A 22 -10.73 -11.55 -6.56
CA LYS A 22 -11.22 -12.17 -7.79
C LYS A 22 -11.07 -13.69 -7.71
N GLY A 23 -11.87 -14.41 -8.46
CA GLY A 23 -11.80 -15.88 -8.48
C GLY A 23 -13.13 -16.55 -8.78
N PRO A 24 -13.24 -17.89 -8.59
CA PRO A 24 -14.41 -18.69 -8.98
C PRO A 24 -15.74 -18.23 -8.39
N ASP A 25 -15.73 -17.72 -7.15
CA ASP A 25 -16.93 -17.26 -6.44
C ASP A 25 -17.15 -15.74 -6.56
N SER A 26 -16.46 -15.10 -7.47
CA SER A 26 -16.49 -13.68 -7.70
C SER A 26 -16.31 -13.39 -9.19
N GLU A 27 -15.87 -12.18 -9.51
CA GLU A 27 -15.50 -11.84 -10.88
C GLU A 27 -14.18 -12.50 -11.29
N PRO A 28 -13.98 -12.79 -12.58
CA PRO A 28 -12.71 -13.36 -13.03
C PRO A 28 -11.55 -12.39 -12.85
N PRO A 29 -10.32 -12.89 -12.59
CA PRO A 29 -9.14 -12.06 -12.55
C PRO A 29 -8.93 -11.30 -13.87
N ILE A 30 -8.39 -10.08 -13.76
CA ILE A 30 -7.97 -9.28 -14.91
C ILE A 30 -6.49 -9.55 -15.15
N SER A 31 -6.11 -9.82 -16.38
CA SER A 31 -4.74 -10.13 -16.74
C SER A 31 -3.81 -8.95 -16.44
N LEU A 32 -2.54 -9.26 -16.16
CA LEU A 32 -1.50 -8.25 -15.99
C LEU A 32 -1.37 -7.39 -17.26
N ASP A 33 -1.41 -8.00 -18.45
CA ASP A 33 -1.31 -7.26 -19.71
C ASP A 33 -2.42 -6.23 -19.88
N THR A 34 -3.65 -6.57 -19.51
CA THR A 34 -4.76 -5.61 -19.54
C THR A 34 -4.50 -4.43 -18.61
N LEU A 35 -4.03 -4.70 -17.38
CA LEU A 35 -3.73 -3.63 -16.41
C LEU A 35 -2.53 -2.77 -16.85
N LEU A 36 -1.53 -3.37 -17.46
CA LEU A 36 -0.41 -2.63 -18.06
C LEU A 36 -0.89 -1.71 -19.18
N ASP A 37 -1.74 -2.21 -20.07
CA ASP A 37 -2.31 -1.40 -21.15
C ASP A 37 -3.11 -0.21 -20.63
N LEU A 38 -3.98 -0.44 -19.66
CA LEU A 38 -4.77 0.62 -19.03
C LEU A 38 -3.88 1.67 -18.34
N THR A 39 -2.80 1.24 -17.71
CA THR A 39 -1.83 2.13 -17.06
C THR A 39 -1.05 2.96 -18.08
N VAL A 40 -0.53 2.32 -19.11
CA VAL A 40 0.25 2.98 -20.17
C VAL A 40 -0.60 3.95 -20.99
N ASN A 41 -1.87 3.61 -21.24
CA ASN A 41 -2.77 4.44 -22.03
C ASN A 41 -3.42 5.57 -21.22
N ALA A 42 -3.29 5.57 -19.90
CA ALA A 42 -3.72 6.69 -19.09
C ALA A 42 -2.86 7.92 -19.37
N GLU A 43 -3.50 9.04 -19.69
CA GLU A 43 -2.82 10.28 -20.01
C GLU A 43 -3.72 11.46 -19.67
N VAL A 44 -3.14 12.47 -19.03
CA VAL A 44 -3.82 13.74 -18.69
C VAL A 44 -2.86 14.88 -18.98
N ASP A 45 -3.23 15.75 -19.93
CA ASP A 45 -2.43 16.91 -20.33
C ASP A 45 -0.96 16.57 -20.64
N GLY A 46 -0.74 15.43 -21.31
CA GLY A 46 0.58 14.94 -21.69
C GLY A 46 1.33 14.22 -20.58
N VAL A 47 0.76 14.11 -19.38
CA VAL A 47 1.36 13.40 -18.25
C VAL A 47 0.85 11.97 -18.18
N LYS A 48 1.73 11.03 -17.91
CA LYS A 48 1.46 9.58 -17.80
C LYS A 48 1.91 9.05 -16.44
N PHE A 49 1.48 7.82 -16.12
CA PHE A 49 2.08 7.09 -15.01
C PHE A 49 3.56 6.82 -15.29
N ASP A 50 4.38 6.94 -14.24
CA ASP A 50 5.82 6.67 -14.30
C ASP A 50 6.13 5.19 -14.06
N GLY A 51 5.26 4.48 -13.37
CA GLY A 51 5.52 3.10 -12.99
C GLY A 51 4.34 2.36 -12.40
N ILE A 52 4.64 1.17 -11.92
CA ILE A 52 3.69 0.22 -11.34
C ILE A 52 4.24 -0.37 -10.04
N ASP A 53 3.34 -0.70 -9.13
CA ASP A 53 3.61 -1.56 -7.99
C ASP A 53 2.93 -2.92 -8.21
N LEU A 54 3.57 -4.00 -7.77
CA LEU A 54 3.19 -5.36 -8.13
C LEU A 54 2.78 -6.19 -6.92
N GLY A 55 1.78 -7.05 -7.10
CA GLY A 55 1.56 -8.18 -6.21
C GLY A 55 2.25 -9.43 -6.78
N LEU A 56 3.15 -10.03 -6.02
CA LEU A 56 3.97 -11.17 -6.47
C LEU A 56 3.22 -12.50 -6.32
N PHE A 57 1.98 -12.57 -6.79
CA PHE A 57 1.14 -13.76 -6.65
C PHE A 57 0.38 -14.08 -7.93
N GLU A 58 -0.04 -15.34 -8.02
CA GLU A 58 -0.81 -15.84 -9.15
C GLU A 58 -2.19 -15.13 -9.26
N PRO A 59 -2.72 -14.96 -10.45
CA PRO A 59 -2.17 -15.43 -11.73
C PRO A 59 -1.20 -14.45 -12.42
N HIS A 60 -0.82 -13.33 -11.80
CA HIS A 60 0.08 -12.36 -12.42
C HIS A 60 1.54 -12.82 -12.42
N PHE A 61 2.01 -13.40 -11.32
CA PHE A 61 3.41 -13.79 -11.14
C PHE A 61 3.53 -15.14 -10.45
N ASN A 62 4.58 -15.88 -10.83
CA ASN A 62 5.12 -16.97 -10.05
C ASN A 62 6.27 -16.41 -9.23
N ILE A 63 6.20 -16.51 -7.90
CA ILE A 63 7.25 -15.99 -7.01
C ILE A 63 8.62 -16.64 -7.27
N ASP A 64 8.64 -17.85 -7.81
CA ASP A 64 9.84 -18.62 -8.15
C ASP A 64 10.22 -18.52 -9.64
N GLU A 65 9.73 -17.50 -10.32
CA GLU A 65 10.05 -17.25 -11.73
C GLU A 65 11.57 -17.29 -11.94
N SER A 66 12.00 -17.86 -13.06
CA SER A 66 13.41 -17.91 -13.43
C SER A 66 13.99 -16.51 -13.61
N ASP A 67 15.31 -16.39 -13.49
CA ASP A 67 16.00 -15.14 -13.75
C ASP A 67 15.70 -14.61 -15.16
N ASP A 68 15.70 -15.50 -16.16
CA ASP A 68 15.34 -15.14 -17.55
C ASP A 68 13.90 -14.65 -17.68
N GLY A 69 12.97 -15.24 -16.96
CA GLY A 69 11.56 -14.82 -16.93
C GLY A 69 11.41 -13.43 -16.31
N ILE A 70 12.09 -13.17 -15.21
CA ILE A 70 12.10 -11.84 -14.57
C ILE A 70 12.76 -10.81 -15.50
N LYS A 71 13.84 -11.18 -16.18
CA LYS A 71 14.51 -10.31 -17.15
C LYS A 71 13.59 -9.94 -18.32
N ARG A 72 12.85 -10.90 -18.87
CA ARG A 72 11.86 -10.63 -19.93
C ARG A 72 10.77 -9.66 -19.46
N PHE A 73 10.30 -9.82 -18.24
CA PHE A 73 9.33 -8.88 -17.66
C PHE A 73 9.95 -7.48 -17.49
N ALA A 74 11.18 -7.39 -17.00
CA ALA A 74 11.91 -6.13 -16.88
C ALA A 74 12.05 -5.42 -18.24
N GLU A 75 12.41 -6.15 -19.27
CA GLU A 75 12.50 -5.62 -20.65
C GLU A 75 11.14 -5.12 -21.15
N LYS A 76 10.08 -5.86 -20.85
CA LYS A 76 8.70 -5.49 -21.22
C LYS A 76 8.28 -4.16 -20.60
N VAL A 77 8.44 -4.00 -19.30
CA VAL A 77 8.05 -2.74 -18.61
C VAL A 77 8.95 -1.58 -19.01
N SER A 78 10.22 -1.84 -19.26
CA SER A 78 11.16 -0.82 -19.76
C SER A 78 10.71 -0.29 -21.12
N LYS A 79 10.30 -1.15 -22.04
CA LYS A 79 9.75 -0.75 -23.35
C LYS A 79 8.47 0.06 -23.25
N LEU A 80 7.71 -0.15 -22.17
CA LEU A 80 6.50 0.61 -21.88
C LEU A 80 6.80 1.93 -21.14
N ASN A 81 8.06 2.26 -20.90
CA ASN A 81 8.51 3.41 -20.12
C ASN A 81 7.95 3.40 -18.68
N LEU A 82 7.81 2.22 -18.09
CA LEU A 82 7.38 2.04 -16.71
C LEU A 82 8.54 1.54 -15.85
N ASN A 83 8.66 2.08 -14.66
CA ASN A 83 9.46 1.48 -13.59
C ASN A 83 8.57 0.59 -12.71
N VAL A 84 9.22 -0.28 -11.96
CA VAL A 84 8.59 -1.06 -10.89
C VAL A 84 8.99 -0.45 -9.56
N GLY A 85 8.04 -0.33 -8.65
CA GLY A 85 8.29 0.18 -7.30
C GLY A 85 8.19 -0.89 -6.24
N SER A 86 7.21 -0.75 -5.37
CA SER A 86 6.98 -1.65 -4.25
C SER A 86 6.31 -2.96 -4.68
N LEU A 87 6.60 -4.02 -3.93
CA LEU A 87 6.14 -5.37 -4.21
C LEU A 87 5.37 -5.91 -3.01
N VAL A 88 4.24 -6.56 -3.24
CA VAL A 88 3.48 -7.24 -2.19
C VAL A 88 3.91 -8.70 -2.13
N ALA A 89 4.40 -9.13 -0.96
CA ALA A 89 4.75 -10.53 -0.73
C ALA A 89 3.48 -11.40 -0.67
N PRO A 90 3.46 -12.57 -1.33
CA PRO A 90 2.28 -13.43 -1.38
C PRO A 90 2.16 -14.29 -0.12
N ILE A 91 1.85 -13.66 1.01
CA ILE A 91 1.75 -14.32 2.31
C ILE A 91 0.29 -14.30 2.75
N TRP A 92 -0.29 -15.48 2.94
CA TRP A 92 -1.69 -15.67 3.27
C TRP A 92 -1.86 -16.65 4.44
N GLY A 93 -3.02 -16.67 5.07
CA GLY A 93 -3.40 -17.69 6.05
C GLY A 93 -2.91 -17.46 7.48
N GLY A 94 -2.38 -16.29 7.81
CA GLY A 94 -2.01 -15.92 9.18
C GLY A 94 -0.73 -16.56 9.73
N PRO A 95 0.30 -16.80 8.94
CA PRO A 95 1.48 -17.55 9.41
C PRO A 95 2.37 -16.78 10.39
N ALA A 96 2.30 -15.45 10.44
CA ALA A 96 3.17 -14.64 11.30
C ALA A 96 2.97 -14.94 12.79
N MET A 97 1.79 -15.40 13.17
CA MET A 97 1.37 -15.69 14.53
C MET A 97 1.17 -17.20 14.76
N GLY A 98 1.53 -18.02 13.79
CA GLY A 98 1.30 -19.44 13.80
C GLY A 98 2.38 -20.25 14.49
N SER A 99 2.45 -21.54 14.14
CA SER A 99 3.48 -22.46 14.61
C SER A 99 4.88 -22.00 14.17
N LYS A 100 5.92 -22.65 14.70
CA LYS A 100 7.30 -22.42 14.27
C LYS A 100 7.45 -22.66 12.76
N GLU A 101 6.80 -23.70 12.24
CA GLU A 101 6.80 -24.06 10.83
C GLU A 101 6.08 -22.99 9.99
N ASP A 102 4.92 -22.51 10.43
CA ASP A 102 4.18 -21.44 9.75
C ASP A 102 4.99 -20.15 9.67
N ARG A 103 5.64 -19.78 10.78
CA ARG A 103 6.50 -18.59 10.82
C ARG A 103 7.72 -18.73 9.92
N ALA A 104 8.30 -19.93 9.81
CA ALA A 104 9.38 -20.20 8.87
C ALA A 104 8.92 -20.06 7.41
N VAL A 105 7.71 -20.47 7.08
CA VAL A 105 7.11 -20.26 5.76
C VAL A 105 6.96 -18.77 5.46
N PHE A 106 6.54 -17.96 6.44
CA PHE A 106 6.46 -16.50 6.30
C PHE A 106 7.82 -15.91 5.93
N VAL A 107 8.85 -16.23 6.69
CA VAL A 107 10.21 -15.73 6.48
C VAL A 107 10.77 -16.16 5.12
N ASP A 108 10.54 -17.41 4.72
CA ASP A 108 10.95 -17.92 3.42
C ASP A 108 10.26 -17.18 2.28
N MET A 109 8.98 -16.90 2.41
CA MET A 109 8.24 -16.14 1.40
C MET A 109 8.75 -14.69 1.26
N VAL A 110 9.12 -14.06 2.36
CA VAL A 110 9.79 -12.75 2.32
C VAL A 110 11.11 -12.85 1.57
N LYS A 111 11.91 -13.86 1.83
CA LYS A 111 13.18 -14.10 1.13
C LYS A 111 12.97 -14.23 -0.38
N ARG A 112 11.99 -15.02 -0.79
CA ARG A 112 11.66 -15.22 -2.22
C ARG A 112 11.18 -13.92 -2.88
N SER A 113 10.41 -13.11 -2.15
CA SER A 113 9.98 -11.79 -2.62
C SER A 113 11.15 -10.82 -2.75
N CYS A 114 12.07 -10.82 -1.80
CA CYS A 114 13.30 -10.01 -1.87
C CYS A 114 14.17 -10.41 -3.07
N ARG A 115 14.30 -11.70 -3.35
CA ARG A 115 15.01 -12.17 -4.54
C ARG A 115 14.40 -11.58 -5.82
N PHE A 116 13.08 -11.65 -5.95
CA PHE A 116 12.37 -11.11 -7.11
C PHE A 116 12.63 -9.60 -7.27
N GLY A 117 12.53 -8.85 -6.18
CA GLY A 117 12.80 -7.42 -6.16
C GLY A 117 14.24 -7.07 -6.51
N GLN A 118 15.21 -7.84 -6.01
CA GLN A 118 16.62 -7.67 -6.31
C GLN A 118 16.90 -7.89 -7.81
N LYS A 119 16.30 -8.92 -8.42
CA LYS A 119 16.43 -9.17 -9.85
C LYS A 119 15.89 -8.01 -10.68
N LEU A 120 14.74 -7.47 -10.35
CA LEU A 120 14.19 -6.29 -11.02
C LEU A 120 15.13 -5.08 -10.90
N LYS A 121 15.77 -4.92 -9.75
CA LYS A 121 16.78 -3.87 -9.55
C LYS A 121 18.03 -4.10 -10.40
N GLU A 122 18.55 -5.32 -10.42
CA GLU A 122 19.70 -5.69 -11.26
C GLU A 122 19.42 -5.45 -12.75
N TYR A 123 18.19 -5.70 -13.21
CA TYR A 123 17.77 -5.44 -14.58
C TYR A 123 17.38 -3.99 -14.85
N GLY A 124 17.60 -3.10 -13.90
CA GLY A 124 17.53 -1.64 -14.08
C GLY A 124 16.14 -1.03 -14.06
N VAL A 125 15.10 -1.77 -13.67
CA VAL A 125 13.71 -1.27 -13.71
C VAL A 125 13.11 -0.95 -12.34
N ARG A 126 13.82 -1.22 -11.24
CA ARG A 126 13.33 -0.96 -9.88
C ARG A 126 14.27 -0.03 -9.11
N PRO A 127 14.16 1.31 -9.33
CA PRO A 127 15.04 2.28 -8.66
C PRO A 127 14.67 2.54 -7.20
N SER A 128 13.45 2.23 -6.79
CA SER A 128 12.95 2.44 -5.43
C SER A 128 11.86 1.43 -5.10
N GLY A 129 11.40 1.43 -3.86
CA GLY A 129 10.32 0.58 -3.40
C GLY A 129 10.72 -0.33 -2.25
N ILE A 130 9.71 -0.94 -1.65
CA ILE A 130 9.81 -1.83 -0.48
C ILE A 130 9.15 -3.17 -0.79
N ILE A 131 9.29 -4.12 0.14
CA ILE A 131 8.50 -5.33 0.17
C ILE A 131 7.38 -5.14 1.21
N ARG A 132 6.13 -5.15 0.76
CA ARG A 132 4.98 -5.03 1.63
C ARG A 132 4.65 -6.37 2.27
N ILE A 133 4.42 -6.35 3.57
CA ILE A 133 3.98 -7.50 4.36
C ILE A 133 2.79 -7.11 5.25
N ASP A 134 2.13 -8.09 5.83
CA ASP A 134 1.16 -7.94 6.91
C ASP A 134 1.21 -9.18 7.81
N SER A 135 0.45 -9.19 8.91
CA SER A 135 0.45 -10.35 9.79
C SER A 135 -0.36 -11.53 9.22
N ALA A 136 -1.23 -11.24 8.26
CA ALA A 136 -2.22 -12.17 7.70
C ALA A 136 -3.06 -12.90 8.77
N SER A 137 -3.07 -12.41 10.01
CA SER A 137 -3.79 -12.98 11.16
C SER A 137 -5.05 -12.17 11.44
N LYS A 138 -6.11 -12.84 11.89
CA LYS A 138 -7.36 -12.15 12.21
C LYS A 138 -7.27 -11.41 13.54
N PRO A 139 -7.91 -10.23 13.72
CA PRO A 139 -7.97 -9.53 15.00
C PRO A 139 -8.55 -10.38 16.14
N GLU A 140 -9.54 -11.22 15.85
CA GLU A 140 -10.17 -12.11 16.83
C GLU A 140 -9.15 -13.14 17.38
N ALA A 141 -8.34 -13.72 16.52
CA ALA A 141 -7.28 -14.65 16.93
C ALA A 141 -6.19 -13.94 17.74
N TRP A 142 -5.79 -12.74 17.31
CA TRP A 142 -4.83 -11.93 18.03
C TRP A 142 -5.33 -11.54 19.43
N SER A 143 -6.60 -11.19 19.56
CA SER A 143 -7.21 -10.72 20.82
C SER A 143 -7.32 -11.78 21.91
N THR A 144 -7.10 -13.04 21.60
CA THR A 144 -7.07 -14.11 22.62
C THR A 144 -5.91 -13.99 23.59
N ASP A 145 -4.79 -13.44 23.14
CA ASP A 145 -3.59 -13.16 23.96
C ASP A 145 -2.77 -12.05 23.29
N PRO A 146 -3.20 -10.79 23.38
CA PRO A 146 -2.59 -9.69 22.64
C PRO A 146 -1.10 -9.52 22.88
N VAL A 147 -0.65 -9.69 24.12
CA VAL A 147 0.76 -9.52 24.49
C VAL A 147 1.63 -10.57 23.80
N ASN A 148 1.30 -11.84 23.95
CA ASN A 148 2.09 -12.92 23.38
C ASN A 148 1.96 -12.97 21.85
N ASN A 149 0.78 -12.70 21.31
CA ASN A 149 0.57 -12.68 19.86
C ASN A 149 1.34 -11.53 19.19
N THR A 150 1.42 -10.38 19.81
CA THR A 150 2.26 -9.27 19.33
C THR A 150 3.74 -9.67 19.34
N LYS A 151 4.21 -10.37 20.40
CA LYS A 151 5.58 -10.86 20.46
C LYS A 151 5.88 -11.87 19.37
N LEU A 152 4.93 -12.78 19.06
CA LEU A 152 5.10 -13.76 17.98
C LEU A 152 5.20 -13.08 16.61
N ILE A 153 4.30 -12.13 16.33
CA ILE A 153 4.35 -11.34 15.09
C ILE A 153 5.67 -10.61 15.00
N ALA A 154 6.08 -9.94 16.07
CA ALA A 154 7.33 -9.19 16.09
C ALA A 154 8.55 -10.09 15.88
N ALA A 155 8.58 -11.26 16.47
CA ALA A 155 9.67 -12.24 16.30
C ALA A 155 9.76 -12.73 14.84
N THR A 156 8.61 -13.02 14.22
CA THR A 156 8.54 -13.41 12.82
C THR A 156 9.02 -12.28 11.90
N PHE A 157 8.55 -11.06 12.12
CA PHE A 157 8.96 -9.90 11.35
C PHE A 157 10.45 -9.57 11.53
N ARG A 158 10.99 -9.80 12.72
CA ARG A 158 12.43 -9.60 12.98
C ARG A 158 13.29 -10.54 12.14
N GLU A 159 12.94 -11.82 12.11
CA GLU A 159 13.61 -12.78 11.24
C GLU A 159 13.48 -12.41 9.76
N ALA A 160 12.30 -11.99 9.35
CA ALA A 160 12.06 -11.51 7.99
C ALA A 160 12.90 -10.27 7.65
N CYS A 161 13.03 -9.33 8.60
CA CYS A 161 13.91 -8.15 8.44
C CYS A 161 15.36 -8.54 8.26
N ASP A 162 15.85 -9.51 9.02
CA ASP A 162 17.23 -9.96 8.93
C ASP A 162 17.52 -10.60 7.56
N VAL A 163 16.58 -11.39 7.04
CA VAL A 163 16.67 -11.93 5.68
C VAL A 163 16.61 -10.82 4.63
N ALA A 164 15.67 -9.89 4.75
CA ALA A 164 15.51 -8.78 3.81
C ALA A 164 16.76 -7.89 3.76
N ALA A 165 17.42 -7.69 4.90
CA ALA A 165 18.66 -6.92 4.98
C ALA A 165 19.78 -7.47 4.11
N ASP A 166 19.86 -8.81 3.96
CA ASP A 166 20.84 -9.47 3.09
C ASP A 166 20.65 -9.11 1.61
N PHE A 167 19.44 -8.68 1.25
CA PHE A 167 19.09 -8.22 -0.10
C PHE A 167 19.09 -6.68 -0.22
N GLY A 168 19.39 -5.97 0.85
CA GLY A 168 19.29 -4.50 0.88
C GLY A 168 17.84 -4.00 0.83
N GLU A 169 16.86 -4.83 1.21
CA GLU A 169 15.44 -4.51 1.14
C GLU A 169 14.91 -4.02 2.50
N LYS A 170 13.88 -3.17 2.41
CA LYS A 170 13.08 -2.74 3.55
C LYS A 170 11.69 -3.36 3.46
N LEU A 171 11.13 -3.66 4.62
CA LEU A 171 9.77 -4.19 4.75
C LEU A 171 8.83 -3.09 5.21
N ALA A 172 7.65 -3.01 4.62
CA ALA A 172 6.59 -2.13 5.09
C ALA A 172 5.36 -2.97 5.48
N ALA A 173 4.93 -2.83 6.73
CA ALA A 173 3.76 -3.52 7.24
C ALA A 173 2.51 -2.70 6.96
N GLU A 174 1.55 -3.28 6.23
CA GLU A 174 0.30 -2.60 5.93
C GLU A 174 -0.71 -2.77 7.05
N GLY A 175 -1.15 -1.63 7.57
CA GLY A 175 -2.17 -1.57 8.60
C GLY A 175 -3.55 -1.57 8.01
N GLU A 176 -4.15 -2.73 7.95
CA GLU A 176 -5.57 -2.91 7.64
C GLU A 176 -6.31 -3.36 8.88
N ILE A 177 -7.52 -2.88 9.06
CA ILE A 177 -8.35 -3.22 10.24
C ILE A 177 -8.63 -4.74 10.37
N CYS A 178 -8.41 -5.50 9.32
CA CYS A 178 -8.60 -6.96 9.28
C CYS A 178 -7.38 -7.76 9.76
N TRP A 179 -6.23 -7.12 10.03
CA TRP A 179 -5.01 -7.82 10.42
C TRP A 179 -4.67 -7.62 11.90
N GLY A 180 -4.61 -8.72 12.65
CA GLY A 180 -4.29 -8.71 14.07
C GLY A 180 -2.88 -8.15 14.34
N GLY A 181 -2.77 -7.31 15.37
CA GLY A 181 -1.54 -6.58 15.68
C GLY A 181 -1.30 -5.34 14.83
N MET A 182 -2.12 -5.13 13.81
CA MET A 182 -2.03 -4.01 12.85
C MET A 182 -3.37 -3.33 12.60
N HIS A 183 -4.40 -3.75 13.32
CA HIS A 183 -5.80 -3.34 13.13
C HIS A 183 -6.13 -1.96 13.66
N SER A 184 -5.19 -1.31 14.34
CA SER A 184 -5.28 0.07 14.81
C SER A 184 -3.92 0.75 14.71
N TRP A 185 -3.89 2.07 14.76
CA TRP A 185 -2.65 2.84 14.74
C TRP A 185 -1.77 2.56 15.96
N THR A 186 -2.35 2.36 17.13
CA THR A 186 -1.61 2.05 18.36
C THR A 186 -1.04 0.63 18.34
N ALA A 187 -1.81 -0.36 17.87
CA ALA A 187 -1.34 -1.74 17.72
C ALA A 187 -0.21 -1.81 16.69
N MET A 188 -0.31 -1.09 15.59
CA MET A 188 0.74 -1.01 14.57
C MET A 188 2.04 -0.49 15.14
N ILE A 189 2.01 0.63 15.86
CA ILE A 189 3.21 1.23 16.45
C ILE A 189 3.84 0.27 17.45
N GLU A 190 3.04 -0.34 18.33
CA GLU A 190 3.51 -1.31 19.32
C GLU A 190 4.18 -2.51 18.63
N THR A 191 3.59 -3.04 17.56
CA THR A 191 4.17 -4.14 16.79
C THR A 191 5.51 -3.73 16.17
N LEU A 192 5.58 -2.57 15.53
CA LEU A 192 6.81 -2.08 14.91
C LEU A 192 7.93 -1.81 15.94
N GLU A 193 7.59 -1.21 17.07
CA GLU A 193 8.54 -1.03 18.17
C GLU A 193 9.08 -2.37 18.68
N SER A 194 8.21 -3.37 18.79
CA SER A 194 8.58 -4.71 19.26
C SER A 194 9.49 -5.46 18.29
N VAL A 195 9.40 -5.18 16.99
CA VAL A 195 10.31 -5.75 15.98
C VAL A 195 11.75 -5.28 16.21
N ASP A 196 11.93 -4.03 16.51
CA ASP A 196 13.25 -3.42 16.81
C ASP A 196 14.30 -3.70 15.72
N ARG A 197 13.97 -3.35 14.47
CA ARG A 197 14.88 -3.42 13.33
C ARG A 197 14.80 -2.15 12.49
N PRO A 198 15.93 -1.70 11.92
CA PRO A 198 15.98 -0.43 11.18
C PRO A 198 15.33 -0.52 9.79
N ASN A 199 15.11 -1.71 9.25
CA ASN A 199 14.61 -1.92 7.90
C ASN A 199 13.14 -2.37 7.82
N ILE A 200 12.35 -2.00 8.82
CA ILE A 200 10.89 -2.16 8.79
C ILE A 200 10.21 -0.86 9.15
N GLY A 201 9.05 -0.62 8.55
CA GLY A 201 8.20 0.51 8.86
C GLY A 201 6.76 0.24 8.44
N PHE A 202 6.01 1.33 8.36
CA PHE A 202 4.59 1.34 8.06
C PHE A 202 4.33 1.55 6.57
N GLN A 203 3.41 0.76 6.02
CA GLN A 203 2.79 1.00 4.73
C GLN A 203 1.55 1.85 4.96
N ALA A 204 1.60 3.12 4.61
CA ALA A 204 0.44 3.98 4.67
C ALA A 204 -0.48 3.74 3.47
N ASP A 205 -1.77 3.70 3.73
CA ASP A 205 -2.84 3.69 2.72
C ASP A 205 -3.96 4.59 3.22
N MET A 206 -4.32 5.58 2.42
CA MET A 206 -5.31 6.60 2.83
C MET A 206 -6.67 6.00 3.14
N ALA A 207 -7.07 4.92 2.45
CA ALA A 207 -8.34 4.25 2.71
C ALA A 207 -8.32 3.51 4.05
N HIS A 208 -7.26 2.77 4.34
CA HIS A 208 -7.16 2.01 5.59
C HIS A 208 -6.98 2.92 6.81
N THR A 209 -6.17 3.97 6.70
CA THR A 209 -5.95 4.89 7.81
C THR A 209 -7.19 5.72 8.15
N LEU A 210 -8.07 5.98 7.19
CA LEU A 210 -9.37 6.59 7.50
C LEU A 210 -10.18 5.73 8.46
N LEU A 211 -10.16 4.41 8.29
CA LEU A 211 -10.88 3.49 9.17
C LEU A 211 -10.25 3.38 10.56
N TYR A 212 -8.96 3.64 10.70
CA TYR A 212 -8.33 3.79 12.01
C TYR A 212 -8.96 4.93 12.82
N LEU A 213 -9.29 6.04 12.17
CA LEU A 213 -9.93 7.18 12.83
C LEU A 213 -11.28 6.81 13.46
N LEU A 214 -11.97 5.85 12.84
CA LEU A 214 -13.30 5.41 13.29
C LEU A 214 -13.24 4.37 14.40
N GLY A 215 -12.04 3.89 14.76
CA GLY A 215 -11.87 2.88 15.80
C GLY A 215 -12.49 1.53 15.45
N TYR A 216 -12.63 1.23 14.17
CA TYR A 216 -13.17 -0.05 13.74
C TYR A 216 -12.23 -1.19 14.19
N ASN A 217 -12.76 -2.23 14.82
CA ASN A 217 -12.02 -3.31 15.49
C ASN A 217 -11.15 -2.87 16.68
N SER A 218 -11.12 -1.60 17.04
CA SER A 218 -10.37 -1.08 18.19
C SER A 218 -11.02 0.20 18.72
N PRO A 219 -12.21 0.10 19.35
CA PRO A 219 -12.96 1.29 19.80
C PRO A 219 -12.20 2.19 20.74
N GLN A 220 -11.30 1.62 21.57
CA GLN A 220 -10.47 2.37 22.51
C GLN A 220 -9.45 3.29 21.82
N ASP A 221 -9.13 3.03 20.55
CA ASP A 221 -8.16 3.80 19.76
C ASP A 221 -8.84 4.78 18.80
N ARG A 222 -10.15 4.92 18.89
CA ARG A 222 -10.92 5.84 18.07
C ARG A 222 -10.46 7.28 18.27
N ILE A 223 -10.28 7.99 17.17
CA ILE A 223 -9.86 9.41 17.18
C ILE A 223 -11.06 10.32 16.91
N LEU A 224 -11.91 10.00 15.94
CA LEU A 224 -13.11 10.78 15.66
C LEU A 224 -14.20 10.52 16.71
N PRO A 225 -15.03 11.54 17.04
CA PRO A 225 -16.17 11.33 17.94
C PRO A 225 -17.14 10.25 17.43
N GLU A 226 -17.82 9.55 18.33
CA GLU A 226 -18.77 8.49 17.94
C GLU A 226 -19.88 8.98 17.00
N ASN A 227 -20.38 10.18 17.23
CA ASN A 227 -21.41 10.80 16.40
C ASN A 227 -20.80 11.82 15.44
N PHE A 228 -19.67 11.48 14.83
CA PHE A 228 -18.95 12.37 13.92
C PHE A 228 -19.80 12.73 12.70
N ASP A 229 -19.89 14.03 12.44
CA ASP A 229 -20.52 14.57 11.24
C ASP A 229 -19.47 14.74 10.13
N TRP A 230 -19.63 14.03 9.02
CA TRP A 230 -18.72 14.10 7.87
C TRP A 230 -18.66 15.48 7.21
N ASN A 231 -19.63 16.37 7.49
CA ASN A 231 -19.57 17.76 7.05
C ASN A 231 -18.62 18.62 7.90
N ASP A 232 -18.22 18.12 9.08
CA ASP A 232 -17.26 18.80 9.95
C ASP A 232 -15.82 18.51 9.50
N GLN A 233 -15.37 19.25 8.49
CA GLN A 233 -14.04 19.08 7.90
C GLN A 233 -12.92 19.44 8.88
N ALA A 234 -13.14 20.38 9.79
CA ALA A 234 -12.13 20.77 10.78
C ALA A 234 -11.82 19.61 11.74
N THR A 235 -12.84 18.89 12.21
CA THR A 235 -12.66 17.72 13.06
C THR A 235 -12.01 16.55 12.30
N LEU A 236 -12.39 16.32 11.06
CA LEU A 236 -11.74 15.31 10.20
C LEU A 236 -10.25 15.62 10.00
N ASP A 237 -9.93 16.85 9.64
CA ASP A 237 -8.55 17.27 9.42
C ASP A 237 -7.71 17.14 10.70
N ALA A 238 -8.24 17.53 11.85
CA ALA A 238 -7.55 17.39 13.13
C ALA A 238 -7.28 15.93 13.48
N GLY A 239 -8.25 15.04 13.22
CA GLY A 239 -8.10 13.62 13.43
C GLY A 239 -7.04 13.00 12.50
N LEU A 240 -7.09 13.33 11.21
CA LEU A 240 -6.10 12.88 10.23
C LEU A 240 -4.70 13.38 10.57
N LYS A 241 -4.56 14.64 11.00
CA LYS A 241 -3.26 15.18 11.42
C LYS A 241 -2.70 14.40 12.61
N LYS A 242 -3.51 14.16 13.64
CA LYS A 242 -3.09 13.36 14.79
C LYS A 242 -2.58 11.98 14.38
N LEU A 243 -3.32 11.30 13.53
CA LEU A 243 -2.94 9.97 13.04
C LEU A 243 -1.65 10.01 12.22
N THR A 244 -1.58 10.93 11.25
CA THR A 244 -0.41 11.04 10.38
C THR A 244 0.84 11.45 11.13
N GLU A 245 0.75 12.33 12.11
CA GLU A 245 1.86 12.70 12.97
C GLU A 245 2.41 11.50 13.76
N ALA A 246 1.54 10.62 14.24
CA ALA A 246 1.94 9.42 14.95
C ALA A 246 2.61 8.37 14.05
N LEU A 247 2.10 8.18 12.83
CA LEU A 247 2.54 7.12 11.92
C LEU A 247 3.60 7.57 10.90
N ARG A 248 3.67 8.84 10.55
CA ARG A 248 4.62 9.36 9.56
C ARG A 248 6.07 8.99 9.87
N PRO A 249 6.57 9.06 11.11
CA PRO A 249 7.96 8.67 11.41
C PRO A 249 8.27 7.20 11.08
N TRP A 250 7.26 6.34 11.04
CA TRP A 250 7.39 4.92 10.72
C TRP A 250 7.18 4.61 9.24
N THR A 251 6.63 5.55 8.48
CA THR A 251 6.12 5.29 7.13
C THR A 251 7.23 5.19 6.10
N LEU A 252 7.27 4.07 5.37
CA LEU A 252 8.25 3.80 4.32
C LEU A 252 7.68 3.85 2.91
N ASP A 253 6.35 3.69 2.78
CA ASP A 253 5.67 3.65 1.48
C ASP A 253 4.26 4.21 1.61
N PHE A 254 3.71 4.73 0.51
CA PHE A 254 2.47 5.48 0.59
C PHE A 254 1.54 5.17 -0.59
N HIS A 255 0.33 4.72 -0.25
CA HIS A 255 -0.76 4.54 -1.19
C HIS A 255 -1.75 5.70 -1.11
N VAL A 256 -1.97 6.35 -2.24
CA VAL A 256 -3.07 7.29 -2.43
C VAL A 256 -4.34 6.50 -2.72
N ALA A 257 -5.41 6.80 -2.02
CA ALA A 257 -6.69 6.10 -2.16
C ALA A 257 -7.86 6.97 -1.71
N GLN A 258 -9.06 6.54 -2.08
CA GLN A 258 -10.31 7.14 -1.61
C GLN A 258 -11.13 6.08 -0.85
N ASN A 259 -11.91 6.52 0.12
CA ASN A 259 -12.76 5.64 0.92
C ASN A 259 -14.04 6.38 1.32
N ASP A 260 -15.14 5.65 1.46
CA ASP A 260 -16.44 6.21 1.86
C ASP A 260 -16.73 6.13 3.37
N GLY A 261 -15.78 5.64 4.16
CA GLY A 261 -15.93 5.50 5.61
C GLY A 261 -16.79 4.31 6.04
N THR A 262 -17.12 3.40 5.12
CA THR A 262 -17.97 2.24 5.40
C THR A 262 -17.18 0.94 5.35
N VAL A 263 -17.64 -0.02 6.13
CA VAL A 263 -17.13 -1.39 6.13
C VAL A 263 -18.30 -2.33 5.98
N HIS A 264 -18.21 -3.25 5.02
CA HIS A 264 -19.28 -4.18 4.69
C HIS A 264 -18.79 -5.63 4.78
N GLY A 265 -19.72 -6.55 4.97
CA GLY A 265 -19.46 -7.98 4.89
C GLY A 265 -18.72 -8.56 6.09
N THR A 266 -18.35 -9.82 5.97
CA THR A 266 -17.73 -10.62 7.03
C THR A 266 -16.34 -11.16 6.65
N GLY A 267 -15.99 -11.15 5.37
CA GLY A 267 -14.69 -11.56 4.87
C GLY A 267 -13.60 -10.55 5.21
N ALA A 268 -12.35 -10.98 5.16
CA ALA A 268 -11.22 -10.10 5.45
C ALA A 268 -11.20 -8.88 4.52
N HIS A 269 -11.37 -9.10 3.22
CA HIS A 269 -11.39 -8.03 2.24
C HIS A 269 -12.61 -7.11 2.36
N ASP A 270 -13.76 -7.65 2.68
CA ASP A 270 -14.97 -6.86 2.91
C ASP A 270 -14.83 -5.96 4.14
N LYS A 271 -14.09 -6.43 5.16
CA LYS A 271 -13.88 -5.70 6.41
C LYS A 271 -12.78 -4.64 6.35
N THR A 272 -12.06 -4.53 5.25
CA THR A 272 -11.00 -3.52 5.12
C THR A 272 -11.51 -2.14 4.73
N GLY A 273 -12.80 -2.03 4.44
CA GLY A 273 -13.38 -0.85 3.83
C GLY A 273 -13.18 -0.83 2.32
N ARG A 274 -14.12 -0.22 1.63
CA ARG A 274 -14.09 -0.18 0.17
C ARG A 274 -13.21 0.95 -0.32
N HIS A 275 -12.20 0.62 -1.12
CA HIS A 275 -11.51 1.61 -1.94
C HIS A 275 -12.48 2.14 -2.99
N CYS A 276 -12.65 3.45 -3.02
CA CYS A 276 -13.54 4.13 -3.95
C CYS A 276 -12.75 4.67 -5.14
N GLN A 277 -13.46 4.88 -6.26
CA GLN A 277 -12.90 5.62 -7.38
C GLN A 277 -12.52 7.04 -6.96
N ALA A 278 -11.56 7.66 -7.67
CA ALA A 278 -11.06 8.99 -7.35
C ALA A 278 -12.17 10.06 -7.30
N LEU A 279 -13.15 9.96 -8.17
CA LEU A 279 -14.28 10.90 -8.27
C LEU A 279 -15.56 10.38 -7.61
N ASP A 280 -15.49 9.36 -6.76
CA ASP A 280 -16.67 8.83 -6.08
C ASP A 280 -17.31 9.92 -5.21
N PRO A 281 -18.61 10.24 -5.44
CA PRO A 281 -19.29 11.29 -4.67
C PRO A 281 -19.46 10.96 -3.19
N ASN A 282 -19.34 9.69 -2.81
CA ASN A 282 -19.40 9.22 -1.42
C ASN A 282 -18.00 9.19 -0.77
N GLY A 283 -16.94 9.49 -1.51
CA GLY A 283 -15.60 9.58 -0.98
C GLY A 283 -15.48 10.64 0.12
N LYS A 284 -14.82 10.29 1.22
CA LYS A 284 -14.70 11.15 2.41
C LYS A 284 -13.41 11.93 2.46
N LEU A 285 -12.44 11.60 1.61
CA LEU A 285 -11.14 12.25 1.61
C LEU A 285 -11.06 13.34 0.53
N ASP A 286 -10.51 14.48 0.89
CA ASP A 286 -9.95 15.43 -0.07
C ASP A 286 -8.56 14.91 -0.44
N ILE A 287 -8.45 14.19 -1.56
CA ILE A 287 -7.28 13.37 -1.90
C ILE A 287 -6.00 14.20 -1.85
N ALA A 288 -5.94 15.31 -2.55
CA ALA A 288 -4.73 16.12 -2.62
C ALA A 288 -4.38 16.74 -1.26
N LYS A 289 -5.36 17.30 -0.55
CA LYS A 289 -5.15 17.89 0.77
C LYS A 289 -4.69 16.86 1.79
N HIS A 290 -5.40 15.73 1.88
CA HIS A 290 -5.13 14.72 2.88
C HIS A 290 -3.87 13.90 2.57
N ALA A 291 -3.54 13.69 1.29
CA ALA A 291 -2.23 13.14 0.93
C ALA A 291 -1.09 14.04 1.42
N GLY A 292 -1.30 15.35 1.44
CA GLY A 292 -0.32 16.31 1.95
C GLY A 292 0.05 16.10 3.41
N PHE A 293 -0.84 15.54 4.23
CA PHE A 293 -0.53 15.24 5.62
C PHE A 293 0.54 14.14 5.76
N TRP A 294 0.61 13.23 4.80
CA TRP A 294 1.66 12.20 4.73
C TRP A 294 2.95 12.70 4.08
N LEU A 295 2.83 13.61 3.13
CA LEU A 295 3.96 14.10 2.32
C LEU A 295 4.67 15.30 2.94
N ARG A 296 4.11 15.87 4.00
CA ARG A 296 4.67 17.02 4.71
C ARG A 296 4.83 16.72 6.20
N ASN A 297 5.81 17.36 6.80
CA ASN A 297 5.97 17.42 8.25
C ASN A 297 4.92 18.37 8.86
N GLU A 298 4.85 18.40 10.19
CA GLU A 298 3.94 19.26 10.95
C GLU A 298 4.12 20.75 10.65
N ASP A 299 5.36 21.16 10.34
CA ASP A 299 5.70 22.53 9.96
C ASP A 299 5.35 22.88 8.51
N GLY A 300 4.79 21.94 7.76
CA GLY A 300 4.42 22.10 6.36
C GLY A 300 5.55 21.84 5.35
N ALA A 301 6.77 21.58 5.79
CA ALA A 301 7.87 21.25 4.92
C ALA A 301 7.70 19.88 4.26
N LEU A 302 8.07 19.75 2.99
CA LEU A 302 8.06 18.48 2.28
C LEU A 302 9.04 17.50 2.93
N THR A 303 8.59 16.25 3.17
CA THR A 303 9.47 15.21 3.71
C THR A 303 10.42 14.67 2.65
N LYS A 304 9.99 14.62 1.40
CA LYS A 304 10.67 13.96 0.27
C LYS A 304 11.04 12.50 0.57
N ALA A 305 10.26 11.88 1.47
CA ALA A 305 10.53 10.52 1.97
C ALA A 305 10.21 9.45 0.93
N PHE A 306 9.24 9.72 0.03
CA PHE A 306 8.77 8.76 -0.95
C PHE A 306 9.18 9.19 -2.35
N LYS A 307 10.03 8.39 -3.02
CA LYS A 307 10.42 8.66 -4.41
C LYS A 307 9.29 8.34 -5.39
N HIS A 308 8.38 7.47 -5.01
CA HIS A 308 7.12 7.23 -5.71
C HIS A 308 5.97 7.11 -4.72
N ILE A 309 4.77 7.39 -5.23
CA ILE A 309 3.50 7.14 -4.57
C ILE A 309 2.65 6.29 -5.51
N CYS A 310 1.77 5.46 -4.95
CA CYS A 310 1.00 4.51 -5.73
C CYS A 310 -0.49 4.67 -5.45
N TRP A 311 -1.32 4.61 -6.50
CA TRP A 311 -2.77 4.51 -6.33
C TRP A 311 -3.14 3.04 -6.06
N ASP A 312 -3.88 2.80 -4.99
CA ASP A 312 -4.47 1.51 -4.70
C ASP A 312 -5.98 1.52 -4.99
N GLY A 313 -6.37 0.89 -6.09
CA GLY A 313 -7.76 0.70 -6.50
C GLY A 313 -8.30 -0.68 -6.15
N CYS A 314 -7.83 -1.26 -5.04
CA CYS A 314 -8.17 -2.62 -4.65
C CYS A 314 -9.69 -2.83 -4.56
N MET A 315 -10.12 -3.96 -5.12
CA MET A 315 -11.50 -4.44 -5.14
C MET A 315 -12.50 -3.60 -5.96
N PHE A 316 -12.03 -2.81 -6.92
CA PHE A 316 -12.95 -2.24 -7.90
C PHE A 316 -13.64 -3.38 -8.70
N PRO A 317 -14.94 -3.25 -9.00
CA PRO A 317 -15.60 -4.17 -9.92
C PRO A 317 -14.92 -4.18 -11.28
N ASN A 318 -14.91 -5.32 -11.99
CA ASN A 318 -14.30 -5.42 -13.31
C ASN A 318 -14.87 -4.42 -14.31
N GLU A 319 -16.15 -4.15 -14.21
CA GLU A 319 -16.85 -3.13 -15.01
C GLU A 319 -16.19 -1.74 -14.88
N VAL A 320 -15.75 -1.37 -13.70
CA VAL A 320 -15.05 -0.12 -13.42
C VAL A 320 -13.57 -0.23 -13.83
N MET A 321 -12.95 -1.34 -13.48
CA MET A 321 -11.51 -1.55 -13.62
C MET A 321 -11.07 -1.66 -15.09
N THR A 322 -11.94 -2.08 -15.98
CA THR A 322 -11.62 -2.23 -17.41
C THR A 322 -11.91 -0.98 -18.25
N LYS A 323 -12.43 0.09 -17.63
CA LYS A 323 -12.66 1.37 -18.32
C LYS A 323 -11.43 2.26 -18.26
N GLN A 324 -10.94 2.71 -19.41
CA GLN A 324 -9.80 3.62 -19.48
C GLN A 324 -10.03 4.93 -18.70
N GLN A 325 -11.25 5.44 -18.71
CA GLN A 325 -11.59 6.68 -18.00
C GLN A 325 -11.35 6.57 -16.49
N THR A 326 -11.56 5.40 -15.88
CA THR A 326 -11.27 5.17 -14.46
C THR A 326 -9.80 5.50 -14.15
N TRP A 327 -8.89 5.05 -14.99
CA TRP A 327 -7.45 5.25 -14.78
C TRP A 327 -7.00 6.66 -15.15
N ASN A 328 -7.64 7.30 -16.11
CA ASN A 328 -7.40 8.71 -16.42
C ASN A 328 -7.81 9.60 -15.24
N ASP A 329 -8.95 9.33 -14.62
CA ASP A 329 -9.42 10.08 -13.46
C ASP A 329 -8.50 9.89 -12.26
N ILE A 330 -8.02 8.66 -12.05
CA ILE A 330 -7.04 8.34 -11.02
C ILE A 330 -5.73 9.11 -11.26
N LEU A 331 -5.22 9.05 -12.48
CA LEU A 331 -4.00 9.77 -12.85
C LEU A 331 -4.16 11.28 -12.62
N ALA A 332 -5.29 11.87 -13.00
CA ALA A 332 -5.57 13.27 -12.75
C ALA A 332 -5.49 13.62 -11.25
N SER A 333 -6.02 12.77 -10.38
CA SER A 333 -5.94 12.95 -8.94
C SER A 333 -4.50 12.84 -8.42
N MET A 334 -3.73 11.90 -8.95
CA MET A 334 -2.32 11.71 -8.60
C MET A 334 -1.46 12.89 -9.05
N ILE A 335 -1.72 13.43 -10.23
CA ILE A 335 -1.05 14.64 -10.74
C ILE A 335 -1.33 15.82 -9.81
N LYS A 336 -2.56 15.97 -9.36
CA LYS A 336 -2.93 17.05 -8.42
C LYS A 336 -2.18 16.93 -7.10
N VAL A 337 -2.00 15.71 -6.58
CA VAL A 337 -1.18 15.45 -5.38
C VAL A 337 0.26 15.93 -5.63
N ARG A 338 0.88 15.52 -6.75
CA ARG A 338 2.25 15.89 -7.09
C ARG A 338 2.40 17.39 -7.34
N ASP A 339 1.44 18.02 -7.98
CA ASP A 339 1.50 19.48 -8.21
C ASP A 339 1.49 20.27 -6.89
N GLN A 340 0.75 19.80 -5.89
CA GLN A 340 0.63 20.48 -4.60
C GLN A 340 1.75 20.12 -3.62
N HIS A 341 2.23 18.88 -3.63
CA HIS A 341 3.12 18.33 -2.59
C HIS A 341 4.38 17.69 -3.14
N GLY A 342 4.62 17.84 -4.43
CA GLY A 342 5.81 17.30 -5.06
C GLY A 342 6.97 18.28 -5.09
N TRP A 343 8.05 17.82 -5.75
CA TRP A 343 9.24 18.63 -5.97
C TRP A 343 9.86 18.27 -7.32
N TYR A 344 10.78 19.11 -7.75
CA TYR A 344 11.53 18.90 -8.98
C TYR A 344 12.97 18.45 -8.66
N GLU A 345 13.44 17.41 -9.33
CA GLU A 345 14.84 17.02 -9.41
C GLU A 345 15.23 16.88 -10.89
N ALA A 346 16.40 17.34 -11.27
CA ALA A 346 16.94 17.07 -12.60
C ALA A 346 17.24 15.59 -12.76
N GLU A 347 16.88 14.99 -13.89
CA GLU A 347 17.15 13.60 -14.24
C GLU A 347 18.50 13.42 -14.92
#